data_35467c0bfb67a0b096bc56f9f59eb228
#
_entry.id   35467c0bfb67a0b096bc56f9f59eb228
#
_cell.length_a   1.000
_cell.length_b   1.000
_cell.length_c   1.000
_cell.angle_alpha   90.00
_cell.angle_beta   90.00
_cell.angle_gamma   90.00
#
_symmetry.space_group_name_H-M   'P 1'
#
loop_
_entity.id
_entity.type
_entity.pdbx_description
1 polymer ?
#
loop_
_entity_poly.entity_id
_entity_poly.type
_entity_poly.pdbx_seq_one_letter_code
_entity_poly.pdbx_strand_id
1 'polypeptide(L)'
;MKLRVKRISAEARLPVYQHPGDAGMDFFAAEEVALGAGEVKAVPTGIKMAIPEGYVGLIWDKSGISLQGVHRLAGVVDAGYRGEVKVVMVNLGKGPYVFKKGQKVAQMLIQPVQAVEVVDVGEGDLDETARGAGGFGSTGHF
;
A
#
# COMPACT_ATOMS: atom_id res chain seq x y z
N MET A 1 -20.34 5.83 0.09
CA MET A 1 -19.75 4.57 -0.38
C MET A 1 -19.52 3.63 0.81
N LYS A 2 -19.63 2.31 0.63
CA LYS A 2 -19.38 1.32 1.69
C LYS A 2 -18.27 0.36 1.24
N LEU A 3 -17.26 0.15 2.08
CA LEU A 3 -16.23 -0.88 1.92
C LEU A 3 -16.66 -2.12 2.71
N ARG A 4 -16.87 -3.24 2.01
CA ARG A 4 -17.20 -4.52 2.67
C ARG A 4 -15.92 -5.23 3.06
N VAL A 5 -15.77 -5.55 4.35
CA VAL A 5 -14.60 -6.22 4.90
C VAL A 5 -15.03 -7.48 5.64
N LYS A 6 -14.32 -8.59 5.42
CA LYS A 6 -14.52 -9.87 6.10
C LYS A 6 -13.27 -10.22 6.90
N ARG A 7 -13.41 -10.48 8.19
CA ARG A 7 -12.37 -11.14 9.00
C ARG A 7 -12.29 -12.61 8.60
N ILE A 8 -11.08 -13.11 8.44
CA ILE A 8 -10.79 -14.53 8.17
C ILE A 8 -10.06 -15.20 9.34
N SER A 9 -9.73 -14.43 10.38
CA SER A 9 -9.29 -14.93 11.68
C SER A 9 -10.02 -14.20 12.80
N ALA A 10 -10.20 -14.84 13.95
CA ALA A 10 -10.81 -14.24 15.13
C ALA A 10 -10.00 -13.05 15.67
N GLU A 11 -8.70 -13.05 15.41
CA GLU A 11 -7.74 -12.06 15.89
C GLU A 11 -7.63 -10.82 14.99
N ALA A 12 -8.22 -10.88 13.80
CA ALA A 12 -8.16 -9.78 12.85
C ALA A 12 -8.93 -8.57 13.36
N ARG A 13 -8.33 -7.40 13.21
CA ARG A 13 -8.97 -6.11 13.48
C ARG A 13 -9.47 -5.51 12.17
N LEU A 14 -10.66 -4.90 12.20
CA LEU A 14 -11.14 -4.13 11.05
C LEU A 14 -10.28 -2.87 10.89
N PRO A 15 -10.02 -2.44 9.63
CA PRO A 15 -9.35 -1.18 9.39
C PRO A 15 -10.20 -0.01 9.91
N VAL A 16 -9.53 1.03 10.43
CA VAL A 16 -10.20 2.18 11.04
C VAL A 16 -9.52 3.49 10.64
N TYR A 17 -10.28 4.55 10.43
CA TYR A 17 -9.78 5.92 10.45
C TYR A 17 -9.60 6.34 11.91
N GLN A 18 -8.41 6.83 12.27
CA GLN A 18 -8.12 7.20 13.65
C GLN A 18 -8.79 8.51 14.04
N HIS A 19 -8.85 9.46 13.11
CA HIS A 19 -9.50 10.74 13.30
C HIS A 19 -10.45 11.04 12.16
N PRO A 20 -11.52 11.83 12.39
CA PRO A 20 -12.34 12.36 11.32
C PRO A 20 -11.50 13.14 10.31
N GLY A 21 -11.63 12.82 9.02
CA GLY A 21 -10.89 13.47 7.95
C GLY A 21 -9.54 12.84 7.61
N ASP A 22 -9.08 11.82 8.34
CA ASP A 22 -7.90 11.05 7.93
C ASP A 22 -8.11 10.47 6.52
N ALA A 23 -7.07 10.56 5.68
CA ALA A 23 -7.11 9.99 4.33
C ALA A 23 -6.92 8.47 4.33
N GLY A 24 -6.10 7.96 5.25
CA GLY A 24 -5.74 6.55 5.35
C GLY A 24 -6.41 5.86 6.53
N MET A 25 -6.99 4.68 6.29
CA MET A 25 -7.44 3.79 7.36
C MET A 25 -6.32 2.87 7.79
N ASP A 26 -6.11 2.74 9.09
CA ASP A 26 -5.07 1.91 9.68
C ASP A 26 -5.35 0.42 9.50
N PHE A 27 -4.32 -0.34 9.14
CA PHE A 27 -4.30 -1.80 9.07
C PHE A 27 -3.45 -2.36 10.19
N PHE A 28 -3.82 -3.54 10.68
CA PHE A 28 -3.24 -4.16 11.87
C PHE A 28 -2.68 -5.54 11.56
N ALA A 29 -1.55 -5.89 12.17
CA ALA A 29 -1.01 -7.24 12.12
C ALA A 29 -1.95 -8.23 12.82
N ALA A 30 -2.30 -9.33 12.14
CA ALA A 30 -3.13 -10.38 12.72
C ALA A 30 -2.31 -11.34 13.60
N GLU A 31 -1.00 -11.38 13.39
CA GLU A 31 -0.04 -12.19 14.15
C GLU A 31 1.28 -11.43 14.33
N GLU A 32 2.16 -11.96 15.16
CA GLU A 32 3.51 -11.42 15.31
C GLU A 32 4.38 -11.78 14.11
N VAL A 33 5.11 -10.78 13.57
CA VAL A 33 6.05 -10.97 12.46
C VAL A 33 7.35 -10.25 12.78
N ALA A 34 8.44 -11.01 12.89
CA ALA A 34 9.79 -10.46 13.04
C ALA A 34 10.48 -10.34 11.68
N LEU A 35 11.09 -9.18 11.42
CA LEU A 35 11.94 -8.92 10.25
C LEU A 35 13.37 -8.66 10.72
N GLY A 36 14.30 -9.48 10.29
CA GLY A 36 15.74 -9.19 10.40
C GLY A 36 16.14 -8.02 9.50
N ALA A 37 17.34 -7.47 9.70
CA ALA A 37 17.89 -6.43 8.84
C ALA A 37 17.99 -6.92 7.38
N GLY A 38 17.44 -6.15 6.44
CA GLY A 38 17.36 -6.48 5.02
C GLY A 38 16.28 -7.52 4.66
N GLU A 39 15.56 -8.06 5.63
CA GLU A 39 14.56 -9.09 5.37
C GLU A 39 13.26 -8.51 4.80
N VAL A 40 12.63 -9.27 3.90
CA VAL A 40 11.31 -8.97 3.33
C VAL A 40 10.33 -10.04 3.76
N LYS A 41 9.22 -9.63 4.37
CA LYS A 41 8.10 -10.53 4.73
C LYS A 41 6.74 -9.88 4.48
N ALA A 42 5.75 -10.72 4.23
CA ALA A 42 4.35 -10.30 4.20
C ALA A 42 3.76 -10.39 5.62
N VAL A 43 3.26 -9.26 6.12
CA VAL A 43 2.55 -9.19 7.40
C VAL A 43 1.06 -9.44 7.12
N PRO A 44 0.48 -10.53 7.65
CA PRO A 44 -0.93 -10.82 7.47
C PRO A 44 -1.81 -9.87 8.29
N THR A 45 -2.93 -9.47 7.72
CA THR A 45 -3.93 -8.62 8.41
C THR A 45 -5.15 -9.41 8.87
N GLY A 46 -5.31 -10.63 8.40
CA GLY A 46 -6.45 -11.49 8.71
C GLY A 46 -7.77 -11.00 8.13
N ILE A 47 -7.75 -10.10 7.13
CA ILE A 47 -8.96 -9.59 6.50
C ILE A 47 -8.93 -9.76 4.98
N LYS A 48 -10.12 -9.88 4.42
CA LYS A 48 -10.43 -9.74 2.98
C LYS A 48 -11.36 -8.56 2.80
N MET A 49 -11.31 -7.94 1.63
CA MET A 49 -12.20 -6.81 1.34
C MET A 49 -12.71 -6.84 -0.10
N ALA A 50 -13.82 -6.15 -0.31
CA ALA A 50 -14.37 -5.90 -1.63
C ALA A 50 -14.35 -4.39 -1.88
N ILE A 51 -13.31 -3.93 -2.53
CA ILE A 51 -13.20 -2.55 -3.00
C ILE A 51 -14.23 -2.37 -4.12
N PRO A 52 -15.01 -1.28 -4.11
CA PRO A 52 -15.97 -1.01 -5.18
C PRO A 52 -15.29 -0.87 -6.54
N GLU A 53 -15.98 -1.26 -7.59
CA GLU A 53 -15.53 -1.03 -8.97
C GLU A 53 -15.27 0.46 -9.23
N GLY A 54 -14.27 0.77 -10.04
CA GLY A 54 -13.80 2.15 -10.28
C GLY A 54 -12.95 2.73 -9.16
N TYR A 55 -12.58 1.92 -8.15
CA TYR A 55 -11.69 2.32 -7.05
C TYR A 55 -10.55 1.32 -6.88
N VAL A 56 -9.50 1.78 -6.25
CA VAL A 56 -8.32 1.00 -5.87
C VAL A 56 -8.00 1.22 -4.40
N GLY A 57 -7.51 0.19 -3.73
CA GLY A 57 -6.90 0.30 -2.42
C GLY A 57 -5.39 0.51 -2.56
N LEU A 58 -4.87 1.61 -2.03
CA LEU A 58 -3.45 1.91 -2.02
C LEU A 58 -2.90 1.80 -0.61
N ILE A 59 -2.05 0.81 -0.39
CA ILE A 59 -1.36 0.66 0.90
C ILE A 59 -0.18 1.63 0.94
N TRP A 60 -0.11 2.42 2.01
CA TRP A 60 0.95 3.38 2.29
C TRP A 60 1.57 3.12 3.65
N ASP A 61 2.81 3.59 3.80
CA ASP A 61 3.55 3.52 5.06
C ASP A 61 2.90 4.34 6.17
N LYS A 62 3.22 3.98 7.39
CA LYS A 62 3.04 4.84 8.55
C LYS A 62 4.38 5.51 8.88
N SER A 63 4.38 6.83 8.99
CA SER A 63 5.58 7.65 9.17
C SER A 63 6.44 7.19 10.36
N GLY A 64 5.82 6.81 11.49
CA GLY A 64 6.54 6.33 12.67
C GLY A 64 7.25 4.99 12.46
N ILE A 65 6.76 4.13 11.55
CA ILE A 65 7.40 2.88 11.18
C ILE A 65 8.53 3.17 10.17
N SER A 66 8.27 4.04 9.20
CA SER A 66 9.26 4.46 8.19
C SER A 66 10.50 5.11 8.84
N LEU A 67 10.32 5.92 9.89
CA LEU A 67 11.43 6.50 10.64
C LEU A 67 12.34 5.45 11.30
N GLN A 68 11.85 4.24 11.51
CA GLN A 68 12.63 3.11 12.03
C GLN A 68 13.28 2.28 10.91
N GLY A 69 13.19 2.74 9.66
CA GLY A 69 13.78 2.07 8.49
C GLY A 69 12.94 0.93 7.95
N VAL A 70 11.70 0.78 8.38
CA VAL A 70 10.81 -0.27 7.86
C VAL A 70 9.85 0.33 6.84
N HIS A 71 9.83 -0.26 5.64
CA HIS A 71 9.12 0.25 4.49
C HIS A 71 8.25 -0.83 3.84
N ARG A 72 7.07 -0.43 3.34
CA ARG A 72 6.21 -1.33 2.60
C ARG A 72 6.68 -1.44 1.14
N LEU A 73 6.53 -2.62 0.57
CA LEU A 73 6.70 -2.90 -0.85
C LEU A 73 5.35 -3.20 -1.48
N ALA A 74 5.23 -3.04 -2.82
CA ALA A 74 3.97 -3.20 -3.54
C ALA A 74 2.87 -2.25 -3.01
N GLY A 75 1.63 -2.70 -2.92
CA GLY A 75 0.60 -1.97 -2.21
C GLY A 75 -0.63 -1.59 -3.02
N VAL A 76 -0.73 -2.01 -4.28
CA VAL A 76 -1.96 -1.86 -5.08
C VAL A 76 -2.88 -3.05 -4.79
N VAL A 77 -4.10 -2.77 -4.35
CA VAL A 77 -5.15 -3.77 -4.10
C VAL A 77 -6.30 -3.49 -5.04
N ASP A 78 -6.48 -4.38 -6.01
CA ASP A 78 -7.48 -4.25 -7.05
C ASP A 78 -8.91 -4.45 -6.52
N ALA A 79 -9.88 -3.82 -7.17
CA ALA A 79 -11.31 -3.98 -6.85
C ALA A 79 -11.77 -5.45 -6.94
N GLY A 80 -11.21 -6.23 -7.88
CA GLY A 80 -11.51 -7.66 -8.06
C GLY A 80 -10.80 -8.60 -7.09
N TYR A 81 -9.81 -8.14 -6.30
CA TYR A 81 -9.07 -9.00 -5.39
C TYR A 81 -9.95 -9.49 -4.21
N ARG A 82 -9.90 -10.79 -3.94
CA ARG A 82 -10.68 -11.45 -2.86
C ARG A 82 -9.81 -12.29 -1.93
N GLY A 83 -8.49 -12.22 -2.08
CA GLY A 83 -7.54 -12.82 -1.16
C GLY A 83 -7.41 -12.05 0.15
N GLU A 84 -6.60 -12.58 1.06
CA GLU A 84 -6.19 -11.86 2.27
C GLU A 84 -5.34 -10.66 1.90
N VAL A 85 -5.65 -9.50 2.47
CA VAL A 85 -4.77 -8.33 2.37
C VAL A 85 -3.55 -8.56 3.27
N LYS A 86 -2.38 -8.66 2.66
CA LYS A 86 -1.10 -8.76 3.35
C LYS A 86 -0.25 -7.55 3.00
N VAL A 87 0.47 -7.04 3.97
CA VAL A 87 1.38 -5.91 3.77
C VAL A 87 2.80 -6.44 3.66
N VAL A 88 3.40 -6.33 2.47
CA VAL A 88 4.79 -6.72 2.26
C VAL A 88 5.68 -5.63 2.83
N MET A 89 6.55 -5.99 3.78
CA MET A 89 7.44 -5.07 4.48
C MET A 89 8.89 -5.48 4.28
N VAL A 90 9.76 -4.49 4.17
CA VAL A 90 11.22 -4.64 4.19
C VAL A 90 11.79 -3.88 5.38
N ASN A 91 12.76 -4.47 6.05
CA ASN A 91 13.51 -3.81 7.11
C ASN A 91 14.85 -3.29 6.55
N LEU A 92 14.94 -1.99 6.33
CA LEU A 92 16.16 -1.30 5.87
C LEU A 92 17.03 -0.83 7.06
N GLY A 93 16.59 -1.07 8.29
CA GLY A 93 17.33 -0.76 9.50
C GLY A 93 18.47 -1.74 9.75
N LYS A 94 19.29 -1.45 10.75
CA LYS A 94 20.47 -2.25 11.12
C LYS A 94 20.18 -3.40 12.08
N GLY A 95 19.03 -3.37 12.75
CA GLY A 95 18.61 -4.37 13.72
C GLY A 95 17.25 -4.97 13.39
N PRO A 96 16.80 -5.99 14.13
CA PRO A 96 15.51 -6.60 13.90
C PRO A 96 14.36 -5.63 14.23
N TYR A 97 13.26 -5.75 13.49
CA TYR A 97 12.00 -5.08 13.79
C TYR A 97 10.90 -6.11 13.97
N VAL A 98 10.05 -5.95 14.98
CA VAL A 98 8.97 -6.90 15.27
C VAL A 98 7.63 -6.18 15.21
N PHE A 99 6.78 -6.59 14.29
CA PHE A 99 5.36 -6.26 14.33
C PHE A 99 4.67 -7.17 15.33
N LYS A 100 4.16 -6.61 16.41
CA LYS A 100 3.35 -7.37 17.37
C LYS A 100 1.93 -7.56 16.84
N LYS A 101 1.30 -8.66 17.23
CA LYS A 101 -0.13 -8.88 16.95
C LYS A 101 -0.97 -7.68 17.40
N GLY A 102 -1.86 -7.19 16.54
CA GLY A 102 -2.70 -6.03 16.78
C GLY A 102 -2.01 -4.67 16.63
N GLN A 103 -0.72 -4.65 16.31
CA GLN A 103 0.01 -3.42 16.01
C GLN A 103 -0.41 -2.88 14.63
N LYS A 104 -0.47 -1.55 14.48
CA LYS A 104 -0.62 -0.89 13.20
C LYS A 104 0.58 -1.20 12.31
N VAL A 105 0.31 -1.62 11.06
CA VAL A 105 1.36 -1.98 10.08
C VAL A 105 1.50 -0.92 9.01
N ALA A 106 0.37 -0.52 8.44
CA ALA A 106 0.29 0.38 7.32
C ALA A 106 -1.04 1.14 7.37
N GLN A 107 -1.28 1.98 6.39
CA GLN A 107 -2.57 2.62 6.16
C GLN A 107 -3.00 2.41 4.71
N MET A 108 -4.30 2.39 4.45
CA MET A 108 -4.83 2.26 3.09
C MET A 108 -5.71 3.45 2.74
N LEU A 109 -5.49 3.98 1.55
CA LEU A 109 -6.36 4.95 0.91
C LEU A 109 -7.26 4.22 -0.10
N ILE A 110 -8.52 4.62 -0.19
CA ILE A 110 -9.42 4.20 -1.26
C ILE A 110 -9.55 5.38 -2.23
N GLN A 111 -9.08 5.18 -3.45
CA GLN A 111 -9.04 6.24 -4.47
C GLN A 111 -9.78 5.81 -5.72
N PRO A 112 -10.47 6.73 -6.43
CA PRO A 112 -10.99 6.45 -7.75
C PRO A 112 -9.84 6.17 -8.72
N VAL A 113 -10.05 5.24 -9.65
CA VAL A 113 -9.08 4.88 -10.68
C VAL A 113 -9.76 4.88 -12.03
N GLN A 114 -9.06 5.39 -13.04
CA GLN A 114 -9.49 5.34 -14.42
C GLN A 114 -8.96 4.06 -15.07
N ALA A 115 -9.84 3.26 -15.63
CA ALA A 115 -9.46 2.21 -16.56
C ALA A 115 -9.29 2.84 -17.94
N VAL A 116 -8.12 2.69 -18.52
CA VAL A 116 -7.78 3.23 -19.83
C VAL A 116 -7.57 2.09 -20.83
N GLU A 117 -7.94 2.31 -22.08
CA GLU A 117 -7.53 1.46 -23.18
C GLU A 117 -6.07 1.78 -23.52
N VAL A 118 -5.24 0.76 -23.55
CA VAL A 118 -3.83 0.89 -23.97
C VAL A 118 -3.78 0.68 -25.47
N VAL A 119 -3.38 1.73 -26.20
CA VAL A 119 -3.24 1.70 -27.65
C VAL A 119 -1.77 1.77 -28.01
N ASP A 120 -1.29 0.78 -28.74
CA ASP A 120 0.04 0.79 -29.36
C ASP A 120 -0.01 1.66 -30.63
N VAL A 121 0.71 2.76 -30.63
CA VAL A 121 0.80 3.67 -31.77
C VAL A 121 1.91 3.27 -32.76
N GLY A 122 2.65 2.18 -32.49
CA GLY A 122 3.74 1.71 -33.36
C GLY A 122 4.83 2.75 -33.55
N GLU A 123 5.16 3.04 -34.83
CA GLU A 123 6.11 4.12 -35.21
C GLU A 123 5.46 5.51 -35.20
N GLY A 124 4.16 5.60 -34.86
CA GLY A 124 3.48 6.88 -34.68
C GLY A 124 4.04 7.66 -33.52
N ASP A 125 3.93 8.97 -33.58
CA ASP A 125 4.47 9.83 -32.52
C ASP A 125 3.49 10.01 -31.36
N LEU A 126 4.04 10.06 -30.17
CA LEU A 126 3.39 10.72 -29.03
C LEU A 126 3.57 12.23 -29.24
N ASP A 127 2.60 13.01 -28.77
CA ASP A 127 2.66 14.47 -28.88
C ASP A 127 3.96 15.02 -28.27
N GLU A 128 4.59 15.98 -28.96
CA GLU A 128 5.74 16.68 -28.46
C GLU A 128 5.35 17.57 -27.26
N THR A 129 6.20 17.60 -26.25
CA THR A 129 6.03 18.47 -25.09
C THR A 129 7.29 19.28 -24.81
N ALA A 130 7.15 20.43 -24.15
CA ALA A 130 8.29 21.24 -23.74
C ALA A 130 9.26 20.51 -22.81
N ARG A 131 8.80 19.51 -22.08
CA ARG A 131 9.62 18.64 -21.22
C ARG A 131 10.35 17.56 -22.01
N GLY A 132 9.79 17.07 -23.12
CA GLY A 132 10.32 15.95 -23.89
C GLY A 132 10.65 14.76 -22.99
N ALA A 133 11.84 14.18 -23.18
CA ALA A 133 12.36 13.04 -22.40
C ALA A 133 13.02 13.46 -21.07
N GLY A 134 12.94 14.71 -20.66
CA GLY A 134 13.58 15.22 -19.44
C GLY A 134 13.04 14.56 -18.17
N GLY A 135 13.92 13.88 -17.44
CA GLY A 135 13.65 13.21 -16.17
C GLY A 135 14.94 13.04 -15.36
N PHE A 136 14.86 12.30 -14.25
CA PHE A 136 16.03 11.92 -13.42
C PHE A 136 16.95 13.10 -13.05
N GLY A 137 16.36 14.25 -12.67
CA GLY A 137 17.10 15.43 -12.27
C GLY A 137 17.38 16.43 -13.40
N SER A 138 16.77 16.28 -14.58
CA SER A 138 16.94 17.19 -15.72
C SER A 138 16.52 18.65 -15.43
N THR A 139 15.72 18.89 -14.37
CA THR A 139 15.30 20.23 -13.91
C THR A 139 16.31 20.88 -12.95
N GLY A 140 17.45 20.23 -12.65
CA GLY A 140 18.45 20.72 -11.71
C GLY A 140 18.08 20.45 -10.24
N HIS A 141 18.97 20.91 -9.34
CA HIS A 141 18.81 20.74 -7.89
C HIS A 141 18.37 22.02 -7.18
N PHE A 142 18.33 23.17 -7.89
CA PHE A 142 17.96 24.49 -7.36
C PHE A 142 17.14 25.26 -8.38
#